data_98c75aef3eea524d41c6763a1c5b64dd
#
_entry.id   98c75aef3eea524d41c6763a1c5b64dd
#
_cell.length_a   1.000
_cell.length_b   1.000
_cell.length_c   1.000
_cell.angle_alpha   90.00
_cell.angle_beta   90.00
_cell.angle_gamma   90.00
#
_symmetry.space_group_name_H-M   'P 1'
#
loop_
_entity.id
_entity.type
_entity.pdbx_description
1 polymer ?
#
loop_
_entity_poly.entity_id
_entity_poly.type
_entity_poly.pdbx_seq_one_letter_code
_entity_poly.pdbx_strand_id
1 'polypeptide(L)'
;MHVLLVGNYEPDRQESMRRFVDCLLRELPRHGVNVELVRPTVWFGRRRIGGGLDKWLAYLDKYVLFPPVLRRRIQRAPSGSIVHVGDHSNSVYLRDDLEPRQIVTCHDLLAVRGALGEPTDCPASPAGKLLQRAILRGLQRAGLVVCDSTATENDFRRLTGGRRRSQVVRLGLNGPFRRLGLKETRAGLASLGSVLLDRPFLVLVGSSLRRKNREFALHLLARLKPRWPGLLVFAGEGLSKSQQALRDALDVGDRVIVVQRPSHEVLEALYNQAHALLYPSRFEGFGWPIIEAQACGCPVVCSNTTSLPEVAGNGALIRDVDDEEGFVADILSLHDRARREALVRSGYENVKRFQPERMIADYVAAYRSLATP
;
A
#
# COMPACT_ATOMS: atom_id res chain seq x y z
N MET A 1 -28.48 6.31 -1.04
CA MET A 1 -27.36 7.24 -0.73
C MET A 1 -26.50 7.37 -1.98
N HIS A 2 -26.04 8.60 -2.30
CA HIS A 2 -25.22 8.87 -3.48
C HIS A 2 -23.83 9.35 -3.05
N VAL A 3 -22.79 8.80 -3.68
CA VAL A 3 -21.37 9.12 -3.40
C VAL A 3 -20.66 9.49 -4.70
N LEU A 4 -20.08 10.68 -4.74
CA LEU A 4 -19.12 11.10 -5.75
C LEU A 4 -17.74 10.67 -5.29
N LEU A 5 -17.20 9.60 -5.89
CA LEU A 5 -15.88 9.07 -5.58
C LEU A 5 -14.82 9.74 -6.44
N VAL A 6 -13.92 10.50 -5.83
CA VAL A 6 -12.82 11.19 -6.52
C VAL A 6 -11.61 10.27 -6.55
N GLY A 7 -11.30 9.75 -7.73
CA GLY A 7 -10.16 8.85 -7.96
C GLY A 7 -8.89 9.60 -8.39
N ASN A 8 -7.78 8.86 -8.42
CA ASN A 8 -6.47 9.38 -8.79
C ASN A 8 -6.33 9.60 -10.30
N TYR A 9 -5.38 10.46 -10.66
CA TYR A 9 -4.98 10.71 -12.03
C TYR A 9 -4.25 9.48 -12.60
N GLU A 10 -4.78 8.88 -13.67
CA GLU A 10 -4.30 7.59 -14.19
C GLU A 10 -2.80 7.55 -14.55
N PRO A 11 -2.20 8.60 -15.15
CA PRO A 11 -0.78 8.60 -15.46
C PRO A 11 0.15 8.53 -14.25
N ASP A 12 -0.31 8.83 -13.04
CA ASP A 12 0.49 8.71 -11.81
C ASP A 12 0.78 7.24 -11.43
N ARG A 13 0.07 6.27 -12.04
CA ARG A 13 0.28 4.82 -11.89
C ARG A 13 0.31 4.33 -10.44
N GLN A 14 -0.52 4.91 -9.59
CA GLN A 14 -0.66 4.52 -8.18
C GLN A 14 -1.53 3.26 -8.07
N GLU A 15 -0.95 2.09 -8.34
CA GLU A 15 -1.66 0.82 -8.45
C GLU A 15 -2.47 0.47 -7.19
N SER A 16 -1.91 0.66 -6.00
CA SER A 16 -2.59 0.37 -4.74
C SER A 16 -3.85 1.22 -4.57
N MET A 17 -3.76 2.52 -4.89
CA MET A 17 -4.88 3.45 -4.81
C MET A 17 -5.97 3.13 -5.85
N ARG A 18 -5.55 2.72 -7.04
CA ARG A 18 -6.47 2.27 -8.08
C ARG A 18 -7.25 1.04 -7.62
N ARG A 19 -6.57 0.01 -7.10
CA ARG A 19 -7.23 -1.21 -6.58
C ARG A 19 -8.20 -0.90 -5.45
N PHE A 20 -7.86 0.03 -4.57
CA PHE A 20 -8.76 0.49 -3.52
C PHE A 20 -10.04 1.14 -4.09
N VAL A 21 -9.89 2.11 -5.00
CA VAL A 21 -11.02 2.78 -5.67
C VAL A 21 -11.87 1.78 -6.44
N ASP A 22 -11.26 0.86 -7.19
CA ASP A 22 -11.95 -0.17 -7.96
C ASP A 22 -12.73 -1.14 -7.03
N CYS A 23 -12.19 -1.44 -5.85
CA CYS A 23 -12.90 -2.21 -4.82
C CYS A 23 -14.16 -1.48 -4.33
N LEU A 24 -14.04 -0.20 -3.99
CA LEU A 24 -15.20 0.61 -3.58
C LEU A 24 -16.28 0.68 -4.68
N LEU A 25 -15.86 0.90 -5.93
CA LEU A 25 -16.78 0.96 -7.08
C LEU A 25 -17.56 -0.34 -7.31
N ARG A 26 -16.90 -1.47 -7.11
CA ARG A 26 -17.52 -2.79 -7.31
C ARG A 26 -18.44 -3.17 -6.16
N GLU A 27 -18.05 -2.88 -4.93
CA GLU A 27 -18.72 -3.43 -3.75
C GLU A 27 -19.79 -2.49 -3.16
N LEU A 28 -19.59 -1.18 -3.15
CA LEU A 28 -20.56 -0.23 -2.56
C LEU A 28 -21.98 -0.32 -3.17
N PRO A 29 -22.16 -0.53 -4.50
CA PRO A 29 -23.50 -0.70 -5.08
C PRO A 29 -24.26 -1.88 -4.48
N ARG A 30 -23.58 -2.96 -4.08
CA ARG A 30 -24.18 -4.13 -3.42
C ARG A 30 -24.77 -3.80 -2.05
N HIS A 31 -24.35 -2.68 -1.45
CA HIS A 31 -24.82 -2.16 -0.16
C HIS A 31 -25.79 -0.99 -0.29
N GLY A 32 -26.39 -0.78 -1.47
CA GLY A 32 -27.39 0.27 -1.74
C GLY A 32 -26.79 1.68 -1.82
N VAL A 33 -25.49 1.80 -2.11
CA VAL A 33 -24.80 3.07 -2.36
C VAL A 33 -24.64 3.27 -3.85
N ASN A 34 -25.24 4.33 -4.39
CA ASN A 34 -24.99 4.74 -5.78
C ASN A 34 -23.67 5.50 -5.85
N VAL A 35 -22.69 4.99 -6.61
CA VAL A 35 -21.35 5.57 -6.70
C VAL A 35 -21.09 6.08 -8.11
N GLU A 36 -20.72 7.35 -8.21
CA GLU A 36 -20.22 7.97 -9.43
C GLU A 36 -18.72 8.23 -9.29
N LEU A 37 -17.90 7.62 -10.18
CA LEU A 37 -16.46 7.88 -10.22
C LEU A 37 -16.16 9.15 -11.00
N VAL A 38 -15.42 10.07 -10.39
CA VAL A 38 -14.90 11.29 -11.01
C VAL A 38 -13.40 11.34 -10.84
N ARG A 39 -12.64 11.52 -11.92
CA ARG A 39 -11.17 11.61 -11.88
C ARG A 39 -10.66 12.67 -12.87
N PRO A 40 -9.45 13.21 -12.66
CA PRO A 40 -8.84 14.14 -13.61
C PRO A 40 -8.70 13.50 -15.00
N THR A 41 -9.21 14.19 -16.02
CA THR A 41 -9.07 13.74 -17.41
C THR A 41 -7.66 14.03 -17.90
N VAL A 42 -7.11 13.08 -18.66
CA VAL A 42 -5.74 13.19 -19.19
C VAL A 42 -5.79 13.97 -20.53
N TRP A 43 -5.55 15.26 -20.47
CA TRP A 43 -5.48 16.13 -21.65
C TRP A 43 -4.03 16.33 -22.12
N PHE A 44 -3.20 16.87 -21.24
CA PHE A 44 -1.81 17.24 -21.52
C PHE A 44 -0.80 16.19 -21.05
N GLY A 45 -1.07 15.50 -19.98
CA GLY A 45 -0.16 14.48 -19.41
C GLY A 45 0.02 13.21 -20.25
N ARG A 46 -0.64 13.09 -21.41
CA ARG A 46 -0.36 12.04 -22.41
C ARG A 46 0.92 12.28 -23.19
N ARG A 47 1.36 13.54 -23.30
CA ARG A 47 2.53 13.94 -24.06
C ARG A 47 3.78 13.68 -23.22
N ARG A 48 4.56 12.68 -23.62
CA ARG A 48 5.90 12.45 -23.08
C ARG A 48 6.89 13.35 -23.83
N ILE A 49 7.04 14.58 -23.37
CA ILE A 49 7.94 15.57 -23.98
C ILE A 49 9.36 15.43 -23.39
N GLY A 50 9.48 14.78 -22.20
CA GLY A 50 10.73 14.64 -21.47
C GLY A 50 11.11 15.89 -20.65
N GLY A 51 12.20 15.82 -19.89
CA GLY A 51 12.81 16.99 -19.25
C GLY A 51 12.02 17.67 -18.12
N GLY A 52 11.10 16.95 -17.45
CA GLY A 52 10.32 17.52 -16.32
C GLY A 52 9.06 18.29 -16.73
N LEU A 53 8.89 18.65 -18.00
CA LEU A 53 7.67 19.26 -18.53
C LEU A 53 6.44 18.36 -18.37
N ASP A 54 6.62 17.05 -18.48
CA ASP A 54 5.54 16.06 -18.30
C ASP A 54 4.87 16.20 -16.92
N LYS A 55 5.64 16.48 -15.88
CA LYS A 55 5.14 16.69 -14.53
C LYS A 55 4.30 17.97 -14.42
N TRP A 56 4.72 19.05 -15.08
CA TRP A 56 3.97 20.31 -15.08
C TRP A 56 2.66 20.19 -15.87
N LEU A 57 2.68 19.48 -16.99
CA LEU A 57 1.48 19.19 -17.78
C LEU A 57 0.48 18.34 -16.99
N ALA A 58 0.94 17.34 -16.23
CA ALA A 58 0.09 16.57 -15.33
C ALA A 58 -0.47 17.45 -14.18
N TYR A 59 0.27 18.42 -13.69
CA TYR A 59 -0.21 19.37 -12.69
C TYR A 59 -1.29 20.30 -13.25
N LEU A 60 -1.19 20.72 -14.51
CA LEU A 60 -2.24 21.49 -15.19
C LEU A 60 -3.55 20.68 -15.24
N ASP A 61 -3.50 19.41 -15.69
CA ASP A 61 -4.67 18.53 -15.72
C ASP A 61 -5.30 18.39 -14.32
N LYS A 62 -4.48 18.14 -13.29
CA LYS A 62 -4.95 17.86 -11.93
C LYS A 62 -5.44 19.12 -11.19
N TYR A 63 -4.69 20.20 -11.23
CA TYR A 63 -4.92 21.32 -10.31
C TYR A 63 -5.54 22.56 -10.95
N VAL A 64 -5.61 22.62 -12.29
CA VAL A 64 -6.23 23.74 -13.01
C VAL A 64 -7.51 23.28 -13.72
N LEU A 65 -7.44 22.22 -14.52
CA LEU A 65 -8.57 21.79 -15.35
C LEU A 65 -9.60 20.97 -14.60
N PHE A 66 -9.15 20.12 -13.68
CA PHE A 66 -10.06 19.21 -12.96
C PHE A 66 -10.96 19.90 -11.89
N PRO A 67 -10.51 20.86 -11.08
CA PRO A 67 -11.34 21.48 -10.03
C PRO A 67 -12.66 22.07 -10.56
N PRO A 68 -12.72 22.82 -11.69
CA PRO A 68 -14.00 23.29 -12.24
C PRO A 68 -14.88 22.14 -12.74
N VAL A 69 -14.30 21.07 -13.27
CA VAL A 69 -15.06 19.88 -13.68
C VAL A 69 -15.70 19.20 -12.47
N LEU A 70 -14.91 18.98 -11.41
CA LEU A 70 -15.40 18.40 -10.16
C LEU A 70 -16.52 19.27 -9.55
N ARG A 71 -16.33 20.59 -9.52
CA ARG A 71 -17.35 21.53 -9.03
C ARG A 71 -18.67 21.37 -9.75
N ARG A 72 -18.65 21.31 -11.11
CA ARG A 72 -19.85 21.09 -11.92
C ARG A 72 -20.52 19.75 -11.63
N ARG A 73 -19.73 18.68 -11.39
CA ARG A 73 -20.25 17.35 -11.03
C ARG A 73 -20.94 17.39 -9.67
N ILE A 74 -20.33 18.03 -8.67
CA ILE A 74 -20.92 18.20 -7.35
C ILE A 74 -22.24 18.98 -7.42
N GLN A 75 -22.29 20.07 -8.20
CA GLN A 75 -23.51 20.87 -8.38
C GLN A 75 -24.67 20.12 -9.06
N ARG A 76 -24.37 19.14 -9.91
CA ARG A 76 -25.34 18.30 -10.61
C ARG A 76 -25.74 17.04 -9.84
N ALA A 77 -24.99 16.70 -8.81
CA ALA A 77 -25.27 15.53 -7.99
C ALA A 77 -26.55 15.71 -7.17
N PRO A 78 -27.27 14.63 -6.85
CA PRO A 78 -28.45 14.69 -5.99
C PRO A 78 -28.15 15.42 -4.68
N SER A 79 -29.15 16.14 -4.15
CA SER A 79 -29.04 16.79 -2.85
C SER A 79 -28.64 15.77 -1.77
N GLY A 80 -27.74 16.15 -0.88
CA GLY A 80 -27.24 15.23 0.18
C GLY A 80 -26.16 14.25 -0.28
N SER A 81 -25.67 14.36 -1.54
CA SER A 81 -24.54 13.55 -2.02
C SER A 81 -23.29 13.76 -1.17
N ILE A 82 -22.54 12.68 -0.96
CA ILE A 82 -21.25 12.69 -0.25
C ILE A 82 -20.13 12.77 -1.30
N VAL A 83 -19.13 13.58 -1.04
CA VAL A 83 -17.90 13.63 -1.84
C VAL A 83 -16.82 12.82 -1.11
N HIS A 84 -16.43 11.70 -1.69
CA HIS A 84 -15.36 10.86 -1.15
C HIS A 84 -14.08 10.99 -1.98
N VAL A 85 -13.07 11.60 -1.41
CA VAL A 85 -11.72 11.64 -2.00
C VAL A 85 -10.97 10.37 -1.61
N GLY A 86 -10.75 9.48 -2.60
CA GLY A 86 -10.21 8.14 -2.38
C GLY A 86 -8.72 8.08 -2.02
N ASP A 87 -8.01 9.21 -2.05
CA ASP A 87 -6.59 9.31 -1.69
C ASP A 87 -6.30 10.71 -1.13
N HIS A 88 -5.66 10.77 0.02
CA HIS A 88 -5.30 12.03 0.70
C HIS A 88 -4.46 12.98 -0.15
N SER A 89 -3.69 12.47 -1.11
CA SER A 89 -2.92 13.31 -2.05
C SER A 89 -3.82 14.25 -2.88
N ASN A 90 -5.09 13.90 -3.01
CA ASN A 90 -6.14 14.65 -3.70
C ASN A 90 -7.01 15.50 -2.74
N SER A 91 -6.68 15.57 -1.45
CA SER A 91 -7.44 16.36 -0.46
C SER A 91 -7.49 17.86 -0.78
N VAL A 92 -6.61 18.34 -1.64
CA VAL A 92 -6.64 19.71 -2.18
C VAL A 92 -7.95 20.06 -2.93
N TYR A 93 -8.73 19.05 -3.32
CA TYR A 93 -10.05 19.23 -3.95
C TYR A 93 -11.19 19.45 -2.95
N LEU A 94 -10.95 19.23 -1.64
CA LEU A 94 -11.95 19.44 -0.59
C LEU A 94 -12.25 20.93 -0.41
N ARG A 95 -13.49 21.24 -0.09
CA ARG A 95 -14.06 22.60 -0.09
C ARG A 95 -14.75 22.91 1.23
N ASP A 96 -14.63 24.13 1.69
CA ASP A 96 -15.25 24.57 2.95
C ASP A 96 -16.79 24.63 2.87
N ASP A 97 -17.35 24.89 1.67
CA ASP A 97 -18.81 24.99 1.43
C ASP A 97 -19.54 23.63 1.36
N LEU A 98 -18.82 22.52 1.43
CA LEU A 98 -19.39 21.17 1.39
C LEU A 98 -19.30 20.42 2.72
N GLU A 99 -18.71 21.03 3.74
CA GLU A 99 -18.67 20.43 5.08
C GLU A 99 -20.13 20.30 5.64
N PRO A 100 -20.54 19.20 6.28
CA PRO A 100 -19.73 18.06 6.70
C PRO A 100 -19.66 16.89 5.69
N ARG A 101 -20.24 16.98 4.52
CA ARG A 101 -20.46 15.88 3.56
C ARG A 101 -19.23 15.49 2.73
N GLN A 102 -18.03 15.75 3.25
CA GLN A 102 -16.79 15.37 2.60
C GLN A 102 -16.03 14.37 3.45
N ILE A 103 -15.64 13.28 2.83
CA ILE A 103 -14.79 12.24 3.41
C ILE A 103 -13.53 12.07 2.58
N VAL A 104 -12.42 11.76 3.21
CA VAL A 104 -11.17 11.46 2.54
C VAL A 104 -10.53 10.23 3.14
N THR A 105 -10.06 9.30 2.30
CA THR A 105 -9.21 8.20 2.74
C THR A 105 -7.76 8.65 2.78
N CYS A 106 -7.14 8.48 3.94
CA CYS A 106 -5.74 8.80 4.22
C CYS A 106 -4.94 7.50 4.35
N HIS A 107 -4.18 7.18 3.30
CA HIS A 107 -3.40 5.95 3.24
C HIS A 107 -2.10 6.03 4.02
N ASP A 108 -1.43 7.19 3.99
CA ASP A 108 -0.25 7.50 4.81
C ASP A 108 0.00 9.01 4.84
N LEU A 109 0.95 9.45 5.65
CA LEU A 109 1.36 10.87 5.72
C LEU A 109 2.88 11.04 5.62
N LEU A 110 3.60 10.05 5.06
CA LEU A 110 5.05 10.08 4.96
C LEU A 110 5.56 11.31 4.21
N ALA A 111 4.95 11.63 3.05
CA ALA A 111 5.35 12.78 2.24
C ALA A 111 5.03 14.11 2.94
N VAL A 112 3.93 14.19 3.70
CA VAL A 112 3.58 15.35 4.52
C VAL A 112 4.61 15.54 5.63
N ARG A 113 4.97 14.47 6.34
CA ARG A 113 5.98 14.47 7.41
C ARG A 113 7.33 14.97 6.91
N GLY A 114 7.82 14.42 5.79
CA GLY A 114 9.07 14.87 5.17
C GLY A 114 9.04 16.33 4.71
N ALA A 115 7.88 16.80 4.22
CA ALA A 115 7.70 18.21 3.84
C ALA A 115 7.68 19.17 5.04
N LEU A 116 7.29 18.69 6.21
CA LEU A 116 7.33 19.45 7.47
C LEU A 116 8.71 19.41 8.16
N GLY A 117 9.68 18.67 7.59
CA GLY A 117 11.05 18.60 8.10
C GLY A 117 11.32 17.43 9.04
N GLU A 118 10.39 16.48 9.18
CA GLU A 118 10.68 15.27 9.93
C GLU A 118 11.72 14.40 9.18
N PRO A 119 12.59 13.68 9.90
CA PRO A 119 13.57 12.78 9.30
C PRO A 119 12.86 11.56 8.71
N THR A 120 12.57 11.61 7.40
CA THR A 120 11.90 10.55 6.66
C THR A 120 12.67 10.21 5.37
N ASP A 121 12.41 9.03 4.82
CA ASP A 121 12.94 8.62 3.51
C ASP A 121 12.27 9.35 2.32
N CYS A 122 11.46 10.38 2.59
CA CYS A 122 10.72 11.14 1.59
C CYS A 122 10.97 12.66 1.71
N PRO A 123 12.20 13.14 1.44
CA PRO A 123 12.51 14.58 1.47
C PRO A 123 11.74 15.30 0.38
N ALA A 124 11.18 16.46 0.69
CA ALA A 124 10.42 17.27 -0.26
C ALA A 124 11.20 18.46 -0.80
N SER A 125 11.13 18.69 -2.11
CA SER A 125 11.58 19.94 -2.74
C SER A 125 10.75 21.13 -2.25
N PRO A 126 11.18 22.40 -2.46
CA PRO A 126 10.39 23.58 -2.07
C PRO A 126 8.96 23.56 -2.61
N ALA A 127 8.77 23.23 -3.88
CA ALA A 127 7.43 23.09 -4.48
C ALA A 127 6.66 21.90 -3.89
N GLY A 128 7.35 20.79 -3.59
CA GLY A 128 6.79 19.64 -2.89
C GLY A 128 6.31 20.02 -1.48
N LYS A 129 7.07 20.81 -0.73
CA LYS A 129 6.67 21.30 0.59
C LYS A 129 5.39 22.13 0.53
N LEU A 130 5.24 22.99 -0.49
CA LEU A 130 4.03 23.77 -0.69
C LEU A 130 2.82 22.88 -0.97
N LEU A 131 2.99 21.89 -1.87
CA LEU A 131 1.93 20.94 -2.20
C LEU A 131 1.52 20.10 -0.97
N GLN A 132 2.48 19.57 -0.19
CA GLN A 132 2.17 18.76 0.99
C GLN A 132 1.47 19.59 2.08
N ARG A 133 1.82 20.88 2.22
CA ARG A 133 1.08 21.80 3.11
C ARG A 133 -0.35 22.04 2.61
N ALA A 134 -0.57 22.14 1.31
CA ALA A 134 -1.91 22.26 0.73
C ALA A 134 -2.73 20.98 0.96
N ILE A 135 -2.13 19.80 0.80
CA ILE A 135 -2.74 18.51 1.12
C ILE A 135 -3.15 18.45 2.60
N LEU A 136 -2.26 18.82 3.51
CA LEU A 136 -2.58 18.84 4.95
C LEU A 136 -3.73 19.81 5.28
N ARG A 137 -3.77 20.98 4.66
CA ARG A 137 -4.89 21.93 4.79
C ARG A 137 -6.19 21.34 4.21
N GLY A 138 -6.08 20.62 3.10
CA GLY A 138 -7.22 19.88 2.52
C GLY A 138 -7.78 18.85 3.50
N LEU A 139 -6.92 18.03 4.10
CA LEU A 139 -7.31 17.07 5.13
C LEU A 139 -8.04 17.75 6.32
N GLN A 140 -7.64 18.95 6.70
CA GLN A 140 -8.29 19.73 7.76
C GLN A 140 -9.68 20.27 7.36
N ARG A 141 -10.08 20.21 6.08
CA ARG A 141 -11.42 20.59 5.61
C ARG A 141 -12.40 19.41 5.54
N ALA A 142 -11.88 18.18 5.62
CA ALA A 142 -12.74 17.00 5.58
C ALA A 142 -13.71 16.96 6.78
N GLY A 143 -14.97 16.62 6.55
CA GLY A 143 -15.92 16.30 7.61
C GLY A 143 -15.54 15.01 8.34
N LEU A 144 -14.86 14.08 7.63
CA LEU A 144 -14.30 12.86 8.19
C LEU A 144 -13.05 12.43 7.43
N VAL A 145 -11.99 12.09 8.17
CA VAL A 145 -10.79 11.46 7.62
C VAL A 145 -10.80 9.98 8.01
N VAL A 146 -10.78 9.11 7.01
CA VAL A 146 -10.67 7.66 7.21
C VAL A 146 -9.22 7.25 7.00
N CYS A 147 -8.63 6.63 8.01
CA CYS A 147 -7.24 6.17 7.97
C CYS A 147 -7.20 4.64 7.86
N ASP A 148 -6.25 4.10 7.10
CA ASP A 148 -6.12 2.66 6.87
C ASP A 148 -5.62 1.91 8.10
N SER A 149 -4.94 2.62 9.00
CA SER A 149 -4.35 2.07 10.23
C SER A 149 -4.39 3.06 11.38
N THR A 150 -4.26 2.53 12.59
CA THR A 150 -4.09 3.35 13.80
C THR A 150 -2.83 4.21 13.74
N ALA A 151 -1.75 3.70 13.13
CA ALA A 151 -0.52 4.47 12.94
C ALA A 151 -0.75 5.70 12.05
N THR A 152 -1.48 5.57 10.95
CA THR A 152 -1.84 6.69 10.07
C THR A 152 -2.78 7.67 10.77
N GLU A 153 -3.75 7.18 11.56
CA GLU A 153 -4.63 8.05 12.34
C GLU A 153 -3.86 8.85 13.38
N ASN A 154 -2.91 8.23 14.08
CA ASN A 154 -2.06 8.90 15.05
C ASN A 154 -1.21 10.02 14.42
N ASP A 155 -0.62 9.75 13.24
CA ASP A 155 0.09 10.76 12.47
C ASP A 155 -0.85 11.90 12.05
N PHE A 156 -2.05 11.58 11.56
CA PHE A 156 -3.05 12.59 11.19
C PHE A 156 -3.42 13.48 12.38
N ARG A 157 -3.77 12.88 13.52
CA ARG A 157 -4.14 13.61 14.74
C ARG A 157 -3.00 14.49 15.24
N ARG A 158 -1.79 13.96 15.26
CA ARG A 158 -0.58 14.71 15.66
C ARG A 158 -0.33 15.92 14.76
N LEU A 159 -0.40 15.74 13.44
CA LEU A 159 -0.09 16.80 12.45
C LEU A 159 -1.20 17.85 12.32
N THR A 160 -2.44 17.53 12.73
CA THR A 160 -3.58 18.44 12.65
C THR A 160 -4.04 18.98 14.01
N GLY A 161 -3.38 18.59 15.10
CA GLY A 161 -3.76 18.97 16.47
C GLY A 161 -5.03 18.30 16.97
N GLY A 162 -5.44 17.17 16.36
CA GLY A 162 -6.56 16.34 16.83
C GLY A 162 -7.97 16.94 16.70
N ARG A 163 -8.12 18.10 16.02
CA ARG A 163 -9.38 18.87 15.96
C ARG A 163 -10.40 18.34 14.97
N ARG A 164 -10.01 17.42 14.10
CA ARG A 164 -10.88 16.88 13.03
C ARG A 164 -11.28 15.44 13.31
N ARG A 165 -12.50 15.10 12.91
CA ARG A 165 -13.01 13.73 13.04
C ARG A 165 -12.16 12.78 12.20
N SER A 166 -11.69 11.73 12.82
CA SER A 166 -11.00 10.64 12.14
C SER A 166 -11.48 9.30 12.67
N GLN A 167 -11.39 8.29 11.84
CA GLN A 167 -11.62 6.90 12.23
C GLN A 167 -10.72 5.96 11.44
N VAL A 168 -10.44 4.81 12.01
CA VAL A 168 -9.71 3.75 11.32
C VAL A 168 -10.70 2.82 10.63
N VAL A 169 -10.51 2.64 9.30
CA VAL A 169 -11.14 1.58 8.53
C VAL A 169 -10.03 0.76 7.91
N ARG A 170 -9.81 -0.44 8.45
CA ARG A 170 -8.77 -1.33 7.94
C ARG A 170 -9.10 -1.80 6.54
N LEU A 171 -8.10 -1.75 5.66
CA LEU A 171 -8.28 -2.22 4.29
C LEU A 171 -8.55 -3.72 4.26
N GLY A 172 -9.47 -4.13 3.40
CA GLY A 172 -9.70 -5.52 3.08
C GLY A 172 -8.61 -6.11 2.19
N LEU A 173 -8.53 -7.42 2.10
CA LEU A 173 -7.69 -8.12 1.15
C LEU A 173 -8.01 -7.66 -0.28
N ASN A 174 -7.01 -7.23 -1.03
CA ASN A 174 -7.17 -6.53 -2.31
C ASN A 174 -7.26 -7.45 -3.54
N GLY A 175 -7.44 -8.75 -3.32
CA GLY A 175 -7.56 -9.75 -4.37
C GLY A 175 -7.84 -11.14 -3.80
N PRO A 176 -8.13 -12.12 -4.66
CA PRO A 176 -8.50 -13.48 -4.24
C PRO A 176 -7.27 -14.33 -3.86
N PHE A 177 -6.42 -13.82 -2.96
CA PHE A 177 -5.28 -14.55 -2.43
C PHE A 177 -5.72 -15.71 -1.55
N ARG A 178 -5.21 -16.92 -1.84
CA ARG A 178 -5.55 -18.14 -1.15
C ARG A 178 -4.43 -19.16 -1.16
N ARG A 179 -4.56 -20.19 -0.35
CA ARG A 179 -3.70 -21.34 -0.46
C ARG A 179 -3.97 -22.10 -1.77
N LEU A 180 -2.93 -22.28 -2.57
CA LEU A 180 -2.95 -23.03 -3.82
C LEU A 180 -2.50 -24.48 -3.59
N GLY A 181 -2.97 -25.39 -4.45
CA GLY A 181 -2.40 -26.73 -4.57
C GLY A 181 -1.04 -26.69 -5.30
N LEU A 182 -0.24 -27.77 -5.17
CA LEU A 182 1.08 -27.87 -5.80
C LEU A 182 1.04 -27.68 -7.34
N LYS A 183 -0.02 -28.19 -7.98
CA LYS A 183 -0.21 -28.05 -9.44
C LYS A 183 -0.42 -26.58 -9.84
N GLU A 184 -1.29 -25.86 -9.13
CA GLU A 184 -1.57 -24.44 -9.39
C GLU A 184 -0.34 -23.59 -9.12
N THR A 185 0.37 -23.83 -7.99
CA THR A 185 1.61 -23.11 -7.66
C THR A 185 2.67 -23.30 -8.73
N ARG A 186 2.90 -24.54 -9.19
CA ARG A 186 3.86 -24.81 -10.28
C ARG A 186 3.47 -24.14 -11.59
N ALA A 187 2.18 -24.17 -11.94
CA ALA A 187 1.68 -23.50 -13.14
C ALA A 187 1.89 -21.97 -13.07
N GLY A 188 1.62 -21.34 -11.92
CA GLY A 188 1.84 -19.91 -11.70
C GLY A 188 3.31 -19.50 -11.77
N LEU A 189 4.25 -20.39 -11.42
CA LEU A 189 5.69 -20.13 -11.48
C LEU A 189 6.37 -20.60 -12.78
N ALA A 190 5.65 -21.25 -13.69
CA ALA A 190 6.23 -21.88 -14.87
C ALA A 190 7.04 -20.91 -15.76
N SER A 191 6.60 -19.65 -15.87
CA SER A 191 7.30 -18.61 -16.64
C SER A 191 8.59 -18.11 -16.00
N LEU A 192 8.84 -18.43 -14.72
CA LEU A 192 10.02 -17.99 -13.96
C LEU A 192 11.14 -19.05 -13.89
N GLY A 193 10.92 -20.21 -14.51
CA GLY A 193 11.87 -21.33 -14.49
C GLY A 193 11.75 -22.21 -13.25
N SER A 194 12.46 -23.36 -13.27
CA SER A 194 12.37 -24.37 -12.19
C SER A 194 13.09 -23.97 -10.89
N VAL A 195 14.01 -23.02 -10.94
CA VAL A 195 14.86 -22.66 -9.79
C VAL A 195 14.07 -22.28 -8.54
N LEU A 196 12.90 -21.66 -8.71
CA LEU A 196 12.00 -21.29 -7.60
C LEU A 196 11.20 -22.49 -7.05
N LEU A 197 11.19 -23.61 -7.75
CA LEU A 197 10.59 -24.86 -7.29
C LEU A 197 11.60 -25.72 -6.55
N ASP A 198 12.88 -25.60 -6.91
CA ASP A 198 13.96 -26.46 -6.42
C ASP A 198 14.70 -25.86 -5.20
N ARG A 199 14.65 -24.55 -5.05
CA ARG A 199 15.33 -23.83 -3.95
C ARG A 199 14.35 -23.03 -3.09
N PRO A 200 14.51 -23.01 -1.76
CA PRO A 200 13.74 -22.12 -0.91
C PRO A 200 14.04 -20.66 -1.25
N PHE A 201 13.07 -19.77 -1.08
CA PHE A 201 13.32 -18.35 -1.30
C PHE A 201 12.52 -17.46 -0.35
N LEU A 202 13.08 -16.28 -0.07
CA LEU A 202 12.36 -15.16 0.53
C LEU A 202 11.77 -14.32 -0.59
N VAL A 203 10.55 -13.85 -0.43
CA VAL A 203 9.92 -12.90 -1.35
C VAL A 203 9.78 -11.53 -0.68
N LEU A 204 10.22 -10.47 -1.37
CA LEU A 204 10.01 -9.08 -0.97
C LEU A 204 9.20 -8.37 -2.04
N VAL A 205 8.01 -7.88 -1.67
CA VAL A 205 7.05 -7.29 -2.60
C VAL A 205 7.03 -5.77 -2.51
N GLY A 206 7.06 -5.11 -3.66
CA GLY A 206 6.87 -3.66 -3.75
C GLY A 206 7.84 -2.92 -4.67
N SER A 207 7.87 -1.59 -4.51
CA SER A 207 8.72 -0.68 -5.29
C SER A 207 10.18 -0.68 -4.81
N SER A 208 11.04 0.03 -5.56
CA SER A 208 12.45 0.26 -5.20
C SER A 208 12.67 1.46 -4.26
N LEU A 209 11.60 2.05 -3.72
CA LEU A 209 11.69 3.18 -2.79
C LEU A 209 12.46 2.82 -1.51
N ARG A 210 13.25 3.77 -0.99
CA ARG A 210 14.10 3.57 0.20
C ARG A 210 13.35 3.01 1.39
N ARG A 211 12.10 3.45 1.61
CA ARG A 211 11.25 2.96 2.70
C ARG A 211 10.98 1.44 2.67
N LYS A 212 11.14 0.78 1.51
CA LYS A 212 11.02 -0.68 1.38
C LYS A 212 12.25 -1.45 1.84
N ASN A 213 13.33 -0.75 2.14
CA ASN A 213 14.55 -1.26 2.78
C ASN A 213 15.17 -2.47 2.06
N ARG A 214 15.25 -2.39 0.73
CA ARG A 214 15.78 -3.48 -0.12
C ARG A 214 17.28 -3.71 0.09
N GLU A 215 18.03 -2.65 0.44
CA GLU A 215 19.45 -2.74 0.79
C GLU A 215 19.63 -3.62 2.03
N PHE A 216 18.82 -3.45 3.06
CA PHE A 216 18.80 -4.33 4.23
C PHE A 216 18.55 -5.80 3.85
N ALA A 217 17.62 -6.05 2.94
CA ALA A 217 17.33 -7.41 2.46
C ALA A 217 18.52 -8.04 1.72
N LEU A 218 19.32 -7.25 0.99
CA LEU A 218 20.57 -7.72 0.35
C LEU A 218 21.64 -8.05 1.40
N HIS A 219 21.84 -7.20 2.41
CA HIS A 219 22.75 -7.49 3.53
C HIS A 219 22.32 -8.75 4.28
N LEU A 220 21.03 -8.88 4.54
CA LEU A 220 20.46 -10.06 5.20
C LEU A 220 20.73 -11.34 4.39
N LEU A 221 20.57 -11.30 3.07
CA LEU A 221 20.88 -12.43 2.20
C LEU A 221 22.37 -12.82 2.28
N ALA A 222 23.26 -11.85 2.31
CA ALA A 222 24.71 -12.11 2.47
C ALA A 222 25.00 -12.79 3.81
N ARG A 223 24.39 -12.37 4.92
CA ARG A 223 24.51 -13.02 6.23
C ARG A 223 23.93 -14.44 6.26
N LEU A 224 22.86 -14.68 5.51
CA LEU A 224 22.25 -16.00 5.38
C LEU A 224 23.09 -16.97 4.51
N LYS A 225 23.91 -16.46 3.60
CA LYS A 225 24.65 -17.24 2.58
C LYS A 225 25.38 -18.48 3.14
N PRO A 226 26.07 -18.42 4.30
CA PRO A 226 26.77 -19.58 4.87
C PRO A 226 25.85 -20.66 5.47
N ARG A 227 24.61 -20.33 5.83
CA ARG A 227 23.70 -21.16 6.62
C ARG A 227 22.42 -21.55 5.91
N TRP A 228 22.12 -20.90 4.78
CA TRP A 228 20.86 -21.07 4.07
C TRP A 228 21.07 -21.01 2.55
N PRO A 229 20.70 -22.04 1.77
CA PRO A 229 20.96 -22.11 0.34
C PRO A 229 19.95 -21.33 -0.50
N GLY A 230 19.04 -20.58 0.12
CA GLY A 230 17.89 -19.98 -0.54
C GLY A 230 18.20 -18.75 -1.36
N LEU A 231 17.17 -18.25 -2.01
CA LEU A 231 17.16 -17.09 -2.90
C LEU A 231 16.42 -15.92 -2.27
N LEU A 232 16.66 -14.72 -2.79
CA LEU A 232 15.85 -13.52 -2.52
C LEU A 232 15.16 -13.08 -3.81
N VAL A 233 13.84 -13.09 -3.80
CA VAL A 233 13.00 -12.68 -4.93
C VAL A 233 12.43 -11.30 -4.66
N PHE A 234 12.80 -10.32 -5.50
CA PHE A 234 12.15 -9.02 -5.52
C PHE A 234 10.98 -9.05 -6.52
N ALA A 235 9.76 -8.94 -6.02
CA ALA A 235 8.54 -8.94 -6.82
C ALA A 235 7.96 -7.53 -6.90
N GLY A 236 7.94 -6.92 -8.11
CA GLY A 236 7.44 -5.57 -8.33
C GLY A 236 8.33 -4.73 -9.24
N GLU A 237 9.04 -3.73 -8.72
CA GLU A 237 10.00 -2.96 -9.51
C GLU A 237 11.38 -3.63 -9.56
N GLY A 238 12.15 -3.31 -10.60
CA GLY A 238 13.55 -3.71 -10.73
C GLY A 238 14.45 -3.12 -9.62
N LEU A 239 15.67 -3.60 -9.54
CA LEU A 239 16.68 -3.02 -8.65
C LEU A 239 17.17 -1.66 -9.21
N SER A 240 17.34 -0.69 -8.33
CA SER A 240 18.02 0.57 -8.67
C SER A 240 19.52 0.30 -8.97
N LYS A 241 20.19 1.27 -9.58
CA LYS A 241 21.64 1.17 -9.84
C LYS A 241 22.44 0.95 -8.55
N SER A 242 22.08 1.64 -7.47
CA SER A 242 22.72 1.46 -6.16
C SER A 242 22.49 0.07 -5.59
N GLN A 243 21.26 -0.46 -5.71
CA GLN A 243 20.93 -1.81 -5.28
C GLN A 243 21.64 -2.90 -6.09
N GLN A 244 21.82 -2.68 -7.40
CA GLN A 244 22.61 -3.57 -8.26
C GLN A 244 24.09 -3.59 -7.83
N ALA A 245 24.68 -2.40 -7.64
CA ALA A 245 26.07 -2.29 -7.19
C ALA A 245 26.26 -2.94 -5.81
N LEU A 246 25.32 -2.76 -4.87
CA LEU A 246 25.37 -3.40 -3.54
C LEU A 246 25.25 -4.92 -3.65
N ARG A 247 24.34 -5.46 -4.47
CA ARG A 247 24.19 -6.89 -4.72
C ARG A 247 25.51 -7.51 -5.19
N ASP A 248 26.18 -6.82 -6.13
CA ASP A 248 27.45 -7.29 -6.71
C ASP A 248 28.60 -7.19 -5.70
N ALA A 249 28.66 -6.11 -4.92
CA ALA A 249 29.64 -5.93 -3.84
C ALA A 249 29.49 -6.97 -2.71
N LEU A 250 28.27 -7.41 -2.43
CA LEU A 250 27.99 -8.45 -1.43
C LEU A 250 28.17 -9.88 -1.98
N ASP A 251 28.48 -10.04 -3.27
CA ASP A 251 28.63 -11.34 -3.93
C ASP A 251 27.40 -12.26 -3.72
N VAL A 252 26.20 -11.69 -3.94
CA VAL A 252 24.92 -12.41 -3.84
C VAL A 252 24.12 -12.41 -5.14
N GLY A 253 24.75 -12.03 -6.26
CA GLY A 253 24.08 -11.88 -7.54
C GLY A 253 23.41 -13.16 -8.06
N ASP A 254 24.04 -14.33 -7.83
CA ASP A 254 23.54 -15.66 -8.18
C ASP A 254 22.31 -16.10 -7.35
N ARG A 255 21.98 -15.37 -6.29
CA ARG A 255 20.89 -15.65 -5.36
C ARG A 255 19.76 -14.62 -5.40
N VAL A 256 19.86 -13.63 -6.27
CA VAL A 256 18.85 -12.56 -6.38
C VAL A 256 18.07 -12.73 -7.69
N ILE A 257 16.76 -12.84 -7.59
CA ILE A 257 15.83 -12.89 -8.70
C ILE A 257 14.93 -11.68 -8.67
N VAL A 258 14.67 -11.07 -9.84
CA VAL A 258 13.76 -9.93 -9.97
C VAL A 258 12.60 -10.32 -10.87
N VAL A 259 11.39 -10.33 -10.31
CA VAL A 259 10.14 -10.56 -11.03
C VAL A 259 9.44 -9.22 -11.19
N GLN A 260 9.62 -8.61 -12.38
CA GLN A 260 9.07 -7.28 -12.63
C GLN A 260 7.58 -7.34 -12.91
N ARG A 261 6.81 -6.55 -12.16
CA ARG A 261 5.35 -6.39 -12.33
C ARG A 261 4.62 -7.74 -12.49
N PRO A 262 4.77 -8.67 -11.51
CA PRO A 262 4.11 -9.95 -11.59
C PRO A 262 2.59 -9.78 -11.77
N SER A 263 1.97 -10.67 -12.53
CA SER A 263 0.51 -10.79 -12.52
C SER A 263 0.02 -11.24 -11.14
N HIS A 264 -1.28 -11.18 -10.90
CA HIS A 264 -1.86 -11.67 -9.65
C HIS A 264 -1.52 -13.15 -9.42
N GLU A 265 -1.66 -13.98 -10.44
CA GLU A 265 -1.42 -15.44 -10.39
C GLU A 265 0.05 -15.75 -10.07
N VAL A 266 0.98 -15.01 -10.66
CA VAL A 266 2.41 -15.16 -10.38
C VAL A 266 2.72 -14.73 -8.94
N LEU A 267 2.16 -13.60 -8.48
CA LEU A 267 2.38 -13.11 -7.12
C LEU A 267 1.77 -14.06 -6.08
N GLU A 268 0.57 -14.57 -6.31
CA GLU A 268 -0.08 -15.57 -5.48
C GLU A 268 0.75 -16.86 -5.40
N ALA A 269 1.26 -17.34 -6.54
CA ALA A 269 2.12 -18.53 -6.59
C ALA A 269 3.47 -18.30 -5.86
N LEU A 270 4.07 -17.10 -5.98
CA LEU A 270 5.27 -16.72 -5.22
C LEU A 270 5.01 -16.81 -3.71
N TYR A 271 3.92 -16.24 -3.21
CA TYR A 271 3.58 -16.37 -1.78
C TYR A 271 3.37 -17.83 -1.37
N ASN A 272 2.68 -18.62 -2.19
CA ASN A 272 2.41 -20.03 -1.88
C ASN A 272 3.67 -20.90 -1.82
N GLN A 273 4.71 -20.56 -2.58
CA GLN A 273 5.97 -21.32 -2.66
C GLN A 273 7.05 -20.77 -1.72
N ALA A 274 7.00 -19.49 -1.35
CA ALA A 274 8.05 -18.83 -0.58
C ALA A 274 8.31 -19.51 0.78
N HIS A 275 9.59 -19.51 1.17
CA HIS A 275 9.97 -19.84 2.54
C HIS A 275 9.37 -18.84 3.54
N ALA A 276 9.43 -17.54 3.20
CA ALA A 276 8.75 -16.47 3.92
C ALA A 276 8.59 -15.22 3.06
N LEU A 277 7.60 -14.39 3.37
CA LEU A 277 7.61 -12.97 3.02
C LEU A 277 8.61 -12.26 3.94
N LEU A 278 9.61 -11.60 3.35
CA LEU A 278 10.52 -10.68 4.04
C LEU A 278 10.01 -9.24 3.81
N TYR A 279 9.61 -8.55 4.88
CA TYR A 279 9.00 -7.23 4.77
C TYR A 279 9.63 -6.22 5.74
N PRO A 280 10.92 -5.84 5.54
CA PRO A 280 11.70 -5.00 6.46
C PRO A 280 11.46 -3.51 6.23
N SER A 281 10.23 -3.12 5.85
CA SER A 281 9.90 -1.74 5.49
C SER A 281 10.10 -0.79 6.67
N ARG A 282 10.67 0.39 6.39
CA ARG A 282 10.86 1.48 7.36
C ARG A 282 9.58 2.28 7.60
N PHE A 283 8.69 2.27 6.62
CA PHE A 283 7.41 2.97 6.71
C PHE A 283 6.35 2.35 5.79
N GLU A 284 5.16 2.08 6.32
CA GLU A 284 3.96 1.68 5.58
C GLU A 284 2.72 2.35 6.18
N GLY A 285 1.78 2.74 5.32
CA GLY A 285 0.47 3.19 5.76
C GLY A 285 -0.45 2.05 6.19
N PHE A 286 -0.31 0.87 5.52
CA PHE A 286 -1.05 -0.34 5.85
C PHE A 286 -0.14 -1.59 5.79
N GLY A 287 0.21 -2.07 4.58
CA GLY A 287 1.04 -3.26 4.43
C GLY A 287 0.28 -4.46 3.84
N TRP A 288 -0.44 -4.29 2.75
CA TRP A 288 -1.15 -5.37 2.05
C TRP A 288 -0.34 -6.66 1.84
N PRO A 289 0.94 -6.62 1.44
CA PRO A 289 1.73 -7.84 1.27
C PRO A 289 1.72 -8.79 2.46
N ILE A 290 1.58 -8.28 3.68
CA ILE A 290 1.51 -9.11 4.89
C ILE A 290 0.25 -9.98 4.87
N ILE A 291 -0.92 -9.38 4.68
CA ILE A 291 -2.19 -10.13 4.68
C ILE A 291 -2.36 -10.98 3.42
N GLU A 292 -1.79 -10.57 2.28
CA GLU A 292 -1.73 -11.37 1.05
C GLU A 292 -0.92 -12.65 1.28
N ALA A 293 0.27 -12.53 1.87
CA ALA A 293 1.13 -13.66 2.22
C ALA A 293 0.46 -14.59 3.24
N GLN A 294 -0.13 -14.03 4.30
CA GLN A 294 -0.86 -14.80 5.31
C GLN A 294 -2.05 -15.56 4.70
N ALA A 295 -2.80 -14.95 3.78
CA ALA A 295 -3.90 -15.62 3.07
C ALA A 295 -3.42 -16.80 2.21
N CYS A 296 -2.21 -16.73 1.67
CA CYS A 296 -1.56 -17.80 0.92
C CYS A 296 -0.90 -18.85 1.83
N GLY A 297 -0.89 -18.68 3.15
CA GLY A 297 -0.17 -19.55 4.09
C GLY A 297 1.35 -19.40 4.01
N CYS A 298 1.83 -18.23 3.59
CA CYS A 298 3.24 -17.86 3.62
C CYS A 298 3.59 -17.29 5.00
N PRO A 299 4.61 -17.80 5.69
CA PRO A 299 5.14 -17.15 6.89
C PRO A 299 5.59 -15.73 6.61
N VAL A 300 5.44 -14.84 7.58
CA VAL A 300 5.82 -13.44 7.45
C VAL A 300 6.90 -13.10 8.46
N VAL A 301 7.97 -12.44 8.00
CA VAL A 301 8.99 -11.81 8.84
C VAL A 301 9.03 -10.33 8.46
N CYS A 302 8.67 -9.45 9.38
CA CYS A 302 8.52 -8.02 9.10
C CYS A 302 9.11 -7.14 10.20
N SER A 303 9.29 -5.85 9.88
CA SER A 303 9.71 -4.84 10.85
C SER A 303 8.56 -4.44 11.79
N ASN A 304 8.92 -3.84 12.94
CA ASN A 304 8.00 -3.31 13.95
C ASN A 304 7.53 -1.88 13.67
N THR A 305 7.68 -1.39 12.43
CA THR A 305 7.44 0.02 12.10
C THR A 305 5.98 0.30 11.72
N THR A 306 5.51 1.48 12.10
CA THR A 306 4.23 2.08 11.70
C THR A 306 3.03 1.14 11.82
N SER A 307 2.35 0.81 10.72
CA SER A 307 1.16 -0.05 10.69
C SER A 307 1.46 -1.55 10.73
N LEU A 308 2.73 -1.96 10.54
CA LEU A 308 3.07 -3.37 10.32
C LEU A 308 2.71 -4.28 11.51
N PRO A 309 2.98 -3.92 12.78
CA PRO A 309 2.56 -4.75 13.92
C PRO A 309 1.04 -4.90 14.01
N GLU A 310 0.29 -3.82 13.75
CA GLU A 310 -1.17 -3.83 13.76
C GLU A 310 -1.74 -4.77 12.69
N VAL A 311 -1.17 -4.72 11.48
CA VAL A 311 -1.62 -5.50 10.32
C VAL A 311 -1.17 -6.96 10.44
N ALA A 312 0.04 -7.20 10.88
CA ALA A 312 0.61 -8.53 11.01
C ALA A 312 -0.04 -9.37 12.14
N GLY A 313 -0.46 -8.72 13.21
CA GLY A 313 -1.00 -9.39 14.38
C GLY A 313 -0.05 -10.47 14.92
N ASN A 314 -0.61 -11.58 15.37
CA ASN A 314 0.18 -12.74 15.84
C ASN A 314 0.64 -13.65 14.68
N GLY A 315 0.36 -13.29 13.43
CA GLY A 315 0.66 -14.08 12.23
C GLY A 315 2.00 -13.76 11.58
N ALA A 316 2.91 -13.06 12.28
CA ALA A 316 4.24 -12.73 11.79
C ALA A 316 5.29 -12.78 12.89
N LEU A 317 6.55 -12.98 12.50
CA LEU A 317 7.71 -12.70 13.33
C LEU A 317 8.09 -11.24 13.10
N ILE A 318 8.09 -10.45 14.19
CA ILE A 318 8.24 -8.99 14.13
C ILE A 318 9.54 -8.60 14.80
N ARG A 319 10.37 -7.80 14.11
CA ARG A 319 11.67 -7.34 14.58
C ARG A 319 11.84 -5.84 14.45
N ASP A 320 12.76 -5.29 15.21
CA ASP A 320 13.22 -3.93 14.94
C ASP A 320 13.77 -3.84 13.51
N VAL A 321 13.54 -2.71 12.86
CA VAL A 321 13.88 -2.54 11.44
C VAL A 321 15.38 -2.64 11.14
N ASP A 322 16.23 -2.45 12.13
CA ASP A 322 17.68 -2.52 12.02
C ASP A 322 18.27 -3.78 12.71
N ASP A 323 17.43 -4.70 13.25
CA ASP A 323 17.84 -5.95 13.90
C ASP A 323 18.13 -7.07 12.86
N GLU A 324 19.25 -6.96 12.14
CA GLU A 324 19.65 -7.97 11.15
C GLU A 324 19.76 -9.38 11.74
N GLU A 325 20.30 -9.52 12.95
CA GLU A 325 20.51 -10.84 13.58
C GLU A 325 19.20 -11.49 13.96
N GLY A 326 18.24 -10.71 14.48
CA GLY A 326 16.90 -11.19 14.77
C GLY A 326 16.18 -11.64 13.52
N PHE A 327 16.28 -10.89 12.41
CA PHE A 327 15.72 -11.32 11.13
C PHE A 327 16.35 -12.63 10.63
N VAL A 328 17.68 -12.77 10.71
CA VAL A 328 18.39 -14.01 10.34
C VAL A 328 17.91 -15.18 11.19
N ALA A 329 17.86 -15.01 12.52
CA ALA A 329 17.42 -16.04 13.45
C ALA A 329 15.98 -16.48 13.15
N ASP A 330 15.08 -15.52 12.89
CA ASP A 330 13.68 -15.80 12.58
C ASP A 330 13.53 -16.58 11.28
N ILE A 331 14.22 -16.18 10.19
CA ILE A 331 14.20 -16.87 8.90
C ILE A 331 14.70 -18.33 9.06
N LEU A 332 15.80 -18.53 9.77
CA LEU A 332 16.33 -19.87 10.01
C LEU A 332 15.42 -20.71 10.90
N SER A 333 14.74 -20.10 11.87
CA SER A 333 13.81 -20.80 12.76
C SER A 333 12.61 -21.40 12.03
N LEU A 334 12.27 -20.90 10.83
CA LEU A 334 11.18 -21.43 10.01
C LEU A 334 11.53 -22.77 9.32
N HIS A 335 12.72 -23.32 9.52
CA HIS A 335 13.03 -24.72 9.21
C HIS A 335 12.33 -25.68 10.19
N ASP A 336 12.07 -25.24 11.41
CA ASP A 336 11.23 -26.01 12.35
C ASP A 336 9.79 -26.02 11.82
N ARG A 337 9.36 -27.22 11.44
CA ARG A 337 8.04 -27.45 10.85
C ARG A 337 6.90 -27.04 11.79
N ALA A 338 7.02 -27.38 13.07
CA ALA A 338 5.97 -27.09 14.04
C ALA A 338 5.82 -25.57 14.25
N ARG A 339 6.95 -24.85 14.36
CA ARG A 339 6.96 -23.38 14.44
C ARG A 339 6.40 -22.73 13.19
N ARG A 340 6.80 -23.19 12.00
CA ARG A 340 6.27 -22.72 10.72
C ARG A 340 4.75 -22.91 10.63
N GLU A 341 4.26 -24.12 10.92
CA GLU A 341 2.83 -24.42 10.87
C GLU A 341 2.03 -23.60 11.90
N ALA A 342 2.56 -23.38 13.10
CA ALA A 342 1.94 -22.52 14.11
C ALA A 342 1.80 -21.08 13.61
N LEU A 343 2.85 -20.52 13.01
CA LEU A 343 2.84 -19.15 12.46
C LEU A 343 1.83 -19.03 11.31
N VAL A 344 1.78 -20.01 10.40
CA VAL A 344 0.82 -20.06 9.30
C VAL A 344 -0.62 -20.09 9.81
N ARG A 345 -0.92 -20.93 10.84
CA ARG A 345 -2.25 -20.94 11.45
C ARG A 345 -2.64 -19.59 12.04
N SER A 346 -1.71 -18.94 12.76
CA SER A 346 -1.93 -17.59 13.30
C SER A 346 -2.16 -16.56 12.18
N GLY A 347 -1.47 -16.70 11.04
CA GLY A 347 -1.66 -15.86 9.85
C GLY A 347 -3.09 -16.02 9.29
N TYR A 348 -3.59 -17.22 9.11
CA TYR A 348 -4.97 -17.44 8.65
C TYR A 348 -6.01 -16.84 9.61
N GLU A 349 -5.81 -16.96 10.91
CA GLU A 349 -6.71 -16.32 11.88
C GLU A 349 -6.66 -14.80 11.78
N ASN A 350 -5.47 -14.23 11.59
CA ASN A 350 -5.29 -12.78 11.45
C ASN A 350 -6.00 -12.24 10.19
N VAL A 351 -5.92 -12.92 9.05
CA VAL A 351 -6.56 -12.48 7.79
C VAL A 351 -8.08 -12.33 7.91
N LYS A 352 -8.74 -13.08 8.79
CA LYS A 352 -10.18 -12.93 9.05
C LYS A 352 -10.59 -11.52 9.48
N ARG A 353 -9.66 -10.72 9.99
CA ARG A 353 -9.88 -9.32 10.37
C ARG A 353 -9.97 -8.38 9.16
N PHE A 354 -9.51 -8.80 7.99
CA PHE A 354 -9.31 -8.00 6.79
C PHE A 354 -10.22 -8.45 5.64
N GLN A 355 -11.47 -8.79 5.97
CA GLN A 355 -12.46 -9.14 4.97
C GLN A 355 -12.91 -7.89 4.20
N PRO A 356 -12.95 -7.91 2.85
CA PRO A 356 -13.41 -6.77 2.05
C PRO A 356 -14.82 -6.30 2.45
N GLU A 357 -15.71 -7.23 2.77
CA GLU A 357 -17.09 -6.94 3.18
C GLU A 357 -17.15 -6.10 4.45
N ARG A 358 -16.24 -6.35 5.41
CA ARG A 358 -16.15 -5.56 6.65
C ARG A 358 -15.68 -4.15 6.34
N MET A 359 -14.63 -4.00 5.52
CA MET A 359 -14.17 -2.68 5.08
C MET A 359 -15.31 -1.86 4.45
N ILE A 360 -16.07 -2.50 3.55
CA ILE A 360 -17.20 -1.84 2.87
C ILE A 360 -18.31 -1.46 3.88
N ALA A 361 -18.66 -2.34 4.81
CA ALA A 361 -19.63 -2.03 5.85
C ALA A 361 -19.21 -0.81 6.70
N ASP A 362 -17.93 -0.74 7.06
CA ASP A 362 -17.35 0.38 7.81
C ASP A 362 -17.41 1.69 6.99
N TYR A 363 -17.13 1.66 5.67
CA TYR A 363 -17.30 2.83 4.78
C TYR A 363 -18.76 3.25 4.66
N VAL A 364 -19.69 2.30 4.53
CA VAL A 364 -21.14 2.61 4.50
C VAL A 364 -21.58 3.28 5.81
N ALA A 365 -21.10 2.79 6.96
CA ALA A 365 -21.36 3.42 8.27
C ALA A 365 -20.76 4.83 8.34
N ALA A 366 -19.53 5.03 7.83
CA ALA A 366 -18.89 6.33 7.74
C ALA A 366 -19.72 7.32 6.89
N TYR A 367 -20.23 6.90 5.73
CA TYR A 367 -21.08 7.75 4.90
C TYR A 367 -22.39 8.10 5.60
N ARG A 368 -23.03 7.14 6.26
CA ARG A 368 -24.27 7.40 7.03
C ARG A 368 -24.04 8.42 8.13
N SER A 369 -22.90 8.38 8.82
CA SER A 369 -22.56 9.34 9.87
C SER A 369 -22.38 10.79 9.40
N LEU A 370 -22.18 10.99 8.07
CA LEU A 370 -22.10 12.32 7.44
C LEU A 370 -23.42 12.77 6.79
N ALA A 371 -24.34 11.85 6.54
CA ALA A 371 -25.63 12.13 5.94
C ALA A 371 -26.69 12.56 6.97
N THR A 372 -26.48 12.24 8.23
CA THR A 372 -27.36 12.68 9.34
C THR A 372 -26.95 14.09 9.77
N PRO A 373 -27.87 15.07 9.84
CA PRO A 373 -27.58 16.44 10.24
C PRO A 373 -27.08 16.53 11.69
#